data_9d59ad34226b76b891d31b4f742528e1
#
_entry.id   9d59ad34226b76b891d31b4f742528e1
#
_cell.length_a   1.000
_cell.length_b   1.000
_cell.length_c   1.000
_cell.angle_alpha   90.00
_cell.angle_beta   90.00
_cell.angle_gamma   90.00
#
_symmetry.space_group_name_H-M   'P 1'
#
loop_
_entity.id
_entity.type
_entity.pdbx_description
1 polymer ?
#
loop_
_entity_poly.entity_id
_entity_poly.type
_entity_poly.pdbx_seq_one_letter_code
_entity_poly.pdbx_strand_id
1 'polypeptide(L)'
;MPTSALQVARTGLEAQDARMRVIANNLANVGTTGFKRDRANFATLAYQDARVAGQRSSGETAYATGLNLGTGVAVQSTSQIMTQGALNNTDNAFDLALDGDGYFQIEMPGGQIGYTRAGNFTLSAEGQLVTQQGYAVQPAITVPEGSTAIAVSPDGIVSATLAGEAEPAELGQIQVARFTNPSGLQAIGDNFLVETAASGAAELGIGGENGRGNIRQGMLEASNVNIVQELVDMIEAQRAYEIS
;
A
#
# COMPACT_ATOMS: atom_id res chain seq x y z
N MET A 1 6.68 33.35 -27.20
CA MET A 1 5.73 33.27 -26.05
C MET A 1 4.62 32.24 -26.21
N PRO A 2 4.31 31.62 -27.37
CA PRO A 2 3.32 30.51 -27.41
C PRO A 2 3.82 29.20 -26.81
N THR A 3 5.13 29.04 -26.64
CA THR A 3 5.73 27.79 -26.11
C THR A 3 5.47 27.54 -24.62
N SER A 4 5.32 28.58 -23.81
CA SER A 4 5.06 28.42 -22.36
C SER A 4 3.64 27.93 -22.07
N ALA A 5 2.64 28.46 -22.80
CA ALA A 5 1.25 28.02 -22.65
C ALA A 5 1.07 26.56 -23.10
N LEU A 6 1.69 26.16 -24.20
CA LEU A 6 1.70 24.79 -24.68
C LEU A 6 2.41 23.83 -23.70
N GLN A 7 3.47 24.30 -23.05
CA GLN A 7 4.18 23.53 -22.02
C GLN A 7 3.30 23.32 -20.80
N VAL A 8 2.59 24.34 -20.33
CA VAL A 8 1.64 24.23 -19.21
C VAL A 8 0.51 23.25 -19.54
N ALA A 9 -0.08 23.38 -20.74
CA ALA A 9 -1.13 22.44 -21.19
C ALA A 9 -0.61 21.00 -21.27
N ARG A 10 0.58 20.78 -21.82
CA ARG A 10 1.21 19.47 -21.88
C ARG A 10 1.41 18.87 -20.49
N THR A 11 1.95 19.62 -19.54
CA THR A 11 2.14 19.10 -18.16
C THR A 11 0.82 18.81 -17.47
N GLY A 12 -0.23 19.57 -17.76
CA GLY A 12 -1.59 19.29 -17.29
C GLY A 12 -2.13 17.95 -17.82
N LEU A 13 -1.96 17.70 -19.14
CA LEU A 13 -2.34 16.44 -19.77
C LEU A 13 -1.56 15.25 -19.21
N GLU A 14 -0.25 15.38 -19.04
CA GLU A 14 0.61 14.34 -18.44
C GLU A 14 0.18 14.03 -16.99
N ALA A 15 -0.21 15.04 -16.23
CA ALA A 15 -0.72 14.87 -14.87
C ALA A 15 -2.07 14.14 -14.85
N GLN A 16 -3.00 14.49 -15.75
CA GLN A 16 -4.29 13.78 -15.84
C GLN A 16 -4.12 12.33 -16.31
N ASP A 17 -3.21 12.06 -17.25
CA ASP A 17 -2.89 10.70 -17.69
C ASP A 17 -2.33 9.86 -16.51
N ALA A 18 -1.41 10.41 -15.75
CA ALA A 18 -0.89 9.75 -14.55
C ALA A 18 -1.99 9.49 -13.51
N ARG A 19 -2.89 10.45 -13.28
CA ARG A 19 -4.05 10.27 -12.39
C ARG A 19 -4.96 9.14 -12.87
N MET A 20 -5.27 9.10 -14.16
CA MET A 20 -6.09 8.03 -14.74
C MET A 20 -5.44 6.65 -14.59
N ARG A 21 -4.12 6.54 -14.78
CA ARG A 21 -3.40 5.28 -14.56
C ARG A 21 -3.48 4.79 -13.12
N VAL A 22 -3.33 5.69 -12.14
CA VAL A 22 -3.45 5.35 -10.73
C VAL A 22 -4.86 4.87 -10.40
N ILE A 23 -5.89 5.59 -10.87
CA ILE A 23 -7.29 5.21 -10.67
C ILE A 23 -7.59 3.84 -11.32
N ALA A 24 -7.11 3.63 -12.55
CA ALA A 24 -7.27 2.36 -13.25
C ALA A 24 -6.60 1.19 -12.51
N ASN A 25 -5.40 1.42 -11.96
CA ASN A 25 -4.71 0.43 -11.12
C ASN A 25 -5.50 0.11 -9.84
N ASN A 26 -6.01 1.13 -9.15
CA ASN A 26 -6.86 0.94 -7.97
C ASN A 26 -8.10 0.11 -8.31
N LEU A 27 -8.79 0.45 -9.40
CA LEU A 27 -10.00 -0.23 -9.82
C LEU A 27 -9.72 -1.69 -10.21
N ALA A 28 -8.61 -1.95 -10.91
CA ALA A 28 -8.19 -3.30 -11.27
C ALA A 28 -7.90 -4.18 -10.05
N ASN A 29 -7.45 -3.57 -8.93
CA ASN A 29 -7.05 -4.25 -7.71
C ASN A 29 -8.10 -4.17 -6.58
N VAL A 30 -9.33 -3.77 -6.88
CA VAL A 30 -10.40 -3.69 -5.87
C VAL A 30 -10.72 -5.05 -5.23
N GLY A 31 -10.57 -6.14 -5.99
CA GLY A 31 -10.75 -7.52 -5.51
C GLY A 31 -9.48 -8.17 -4.95
N THR A 32 -8.34 -7.47 -4.94
CA THR A 32 -7.07 -8.03 -4.49
C THR A 32 -6.96 -7.96 -2.97
N THR A 33 -6.76 -9.11 -2.32
CA THR A 33 -6.61 -9.21 -0.87
C THR A 33 -5.47 -8.34 -0.35
N GLY A 34 -5.76 -7.51 0.66
CA GLY A 34 -4.78 -6.66 1.31
C GLY A 34 -4.22 -5.52 0.45
N PHE A 35 -4.78 -5.29 -0.73
CA PHE A 35 -4.34 -4.18 -1.60
C PHE A 35 -4.60 -2.83 -0.95
N LYS A 36 -3.65 -1.92 -1.09
CA LYS A 36 -3.75 -0.54 -0.61
C LYS A 36 -3.87 0.43 -1.77
N ARG A 37 -4.89 1.28 -1.68
CA ARG A 37 -5.19 2.32 -2.67
C ARG A 37 -3.98 3.21 -2.90
N ASP A 38 -3.59 3.40 -4.15
CA ASP A 38 -2.58 4.36 -4.56
C ASP A 38 -3.19 5.74 -4.77
N ARG A 39 -2.42 6.78 -4.47
CA ARG A 39 -2.73 8.18 -4.73
C ARG A 39 -1.57 8.85 -5.46
N ALA A 40 -1.87 9.56 -6.54
CA ALA A 40 -0.91 10.43 -7.20
C ALA A 40 -0.79 11.75 -6.44
N ASN A 41 0.44 12.16 -6.16
CA ASN A 41 0.77 13.45 -5.54
C ASN A 41 1.34 14.35 -6.61
N PHE A 42 0.79 15.56 -6.72
CA PHE A 42 1.21 16.55 -7.70
C PHE A 42 1.91 17.71 -7.02
N ALA A 43 2.89 18.28 -7.69
CA ALA A 43 3.54 19.51 -7.28
C ALA A 43 3.42 20.56 -8.38
N THR A 44 3.22 21.80 -7.97
CA THR A 44 3.30 22.93 -8.88
C THR A 44 4.75 23.16 -9.29
N LEU A 45 4.98 23.37 -10.58
CA LEU A 45 6.29 23.78 -11.07
C LEU A 45 6.57 25.25 -10.69
N ALA A 46 7.84 25.65 -10.78
CA ALA A 46 8.26 27.00 -10.40
C ALA A 46 7.48 28.08 -11.16
N TYR A 47 7.20 29.18 -10.48
CA TYR A 47 6.63 30.36 -11.10
C TYR A 47 7.71 31.16 -11.82
N GLN A 48 7.39 31.69 -13.00
CA GLN A 48 8.20 32.67 -13.65
C GLN A 48 7.69 34.09 -13.30
N ASP A 49 8.53 34.88 -12.68
CA ASP A 49 8.24 36.27 -12.39
C ASP A 49 8.29 37.10 -13.69
N ALA A 50 7.12 37.32 -14.28
CA ALA A 50 7.00 38.20 -15.44
C ALA A 50 7.09 39.66 -15.03
N ARG A 51 6.72 40.00 -13.80
CA ARG A 51 6.86 41.30 -13.15
C ARG A 51 7.02 41.16 -11.66
N VAL A 52 7.95 41.87 -11.08
CA VAL A 52 8.13 41.94 -9.64
C VAL A 52 7.32 43.11 -9.08
N ALA A 53 6.62 42.92 -7.96
CA ALA A 53 5.93 43.98 -7.25
C ALA A 53 6.96 45.08 -6.88
N GLY A 54 6.62 46.35 -7.11
CA GLY A 54 7.53 47.45 -6.88
C GLY A 54 8.45 47.78 -8.06
N GLN A 55 8.44 47.00 -9.16
CA GLN A 55 9.16 47.34 -10.39
C GLN A 55 8.56 48.60 -11.04
N ARG A 56 9.39 49.52 -11.52
CA ARG A 56 8.92 50.75 -12.14
C ARG A 56 8.18 50.47 -13.45
N SER A 57 6.96 50.99 -13.55
CA SER A 57 6.15 50.98 -14.77
C SER A 57 6.37 52.22 -15.63
N SER A 58 6.76 53.34 -14.99
CA SER A 58 7.17 54.60 -15.63
C SER A 58 8.12 55.40 -14.73
N GLY A 59 8.50 56.60 -15.09
CA GLY A 59 9.39 57.46 -14.30
C GLY A 59 8.85 57.78 -12.89
N GLU A 60 7.52 57.76 -12.69
CA GLU A 60 6.87 58.16 -11.45
C GLU A 60 6.00 57.09 -10.79
N THR A 61 5.76 55.94 -11.46
CA THR A 61 4.86 54.90 -10.97
C THR A 61 5.53 53.53 -10.92
N ALA A 62 5.15 52.73 -9.92
CA ALA A 62 5.57 51.34 -9.77
C ALA A 62 4.36 50.41 -9.76
N TYR A 63 4.54 49.16 -10.19
CA TYR A 63 3.48 48.16 -10.12
C TYR A 63 3.16 47.79 -8.67
N ALA A 64 1.90 47.92 -8.30
CA ALA A 64 1.43 47.57 -6.96
C ALA A 64 1.45 46.06 -6.73
N THR A 65 1.31 45.24 -7.79
CA THR A 65 1.31 43.79 -7.76
C THR A 65 2.25 43.21 -8.80
N GLY A 66 2.93 42.11 -8.47
CA GLY A 66 3.71 41.30 -9.41
C GLY A 66 2.81 40.47 -10.32
N LEU A 67 3.36 40.03 -11.45
CA LEU A 67 2.74 39.03 -12.32
C LEU A 67 3.62 37.78 -12.32
N ASN A 68 3.15 36.75 -11.66
CA ASN A 68 3.78 35.43 -11.58
C ASN A 68 3.03 34.47 -12.50
N LEU A 69 3.72 33.90 -13.47
CA LEU A 69 3.16 32.92 -14.39
C LEU A 69 3.61 31.51 -13.94
N GLY A 70 2.64 30.65 -13.64
CA GLY A 70 2.90 29.25 -13.34
C GLY A 70 3.42 28.51 -14.58
N THR A 71 4.38 27.61 -14.38
CA THR A 71 4.99 26.82 -15.47
C THR A 71 4.36 25.45 -15.63
N GLY A 72 3.33 25.15 -14.84
CA GLY A 72 2.57 23.91 -14.92
C GLY A 72 2.62 23.04 -13.65
N VAL A 73 2.34 21.76 -13.81
CA VAL A 73 2.27 20.75 -12.75
C VAL A 73 3.12 19.54 -13.10
N ALA A 74 3.70 18.90 -12.10
CA ALA A 74 4.40 17.63 -12.28
C ALA A 74 3.88 16.59 -11.31
N VAL A 75 3.89 15.31 -11.72
CA VAL A 75 3.70 14.19 -10.81
C VAL A 75 4.94 14.08 -9.94
N GLN A 76 4.79 14.32 -8.64
CA GLN A 76 5.91 14.27 -7.69
C GLN A 76 6.17 12.83 -7.22
N SER A 77 5.12 12.11 -6.88
CA SER A 77 5.19 10.75 -6.36
C SER A 77 3.83 10.06 -6.39
N THR A 78 3.84 8.76 -6.22
CA THR A 78 2.66 8.00 -5.81
C THR A 78 2.85 7.52 -4.38
N SER A 79 1.80 7.51 -3.59
CA SER A 79 1.83 7.00 -2.22
C SER A 79 0.63 6.10 -1.97
N GLN A 80 0.86 5.04 -1.19
CA GLN A 80 -0.22 4.15 -0.78
C GLN A 80 -0.94 4.70 0.45
N ILE A 81 -2.26 4.56 0.47
CA ILE A 81 -3.09 4.88 1.61
C ILE A 81 -3.20 3.62 2.47
N MET A 82 -2.57 3.64 3.64
CA MET A 82 -2.39 2.46 4.49
C MET A 82 -3.57 2.18 5.44
N THR A 83 -4.73 2.81 5.22
CA THR A 83 -5.93 2.50 6.00
C THR A 83 -6.36 1.05 5.84
N GLN A 84 -6.88 0.47 6.91
CA GLN A 84 -7.35 -0.92 6.89
C GLN A 84 -8.58 -1.06 5.99
N GLY A 85 -8.60 -2.13 5.18
CA GLY A 85 -9.77 -2.57 4.43
C GLY A 85 -10.76 -3.35 5.31
N ALA A 86 -11.90 -3.74 4.75
CA ALA A 86 -12.86 -4.57 5.45
C ALA A 86 -12.29 -5.98 5.70
N LEU A 87 -12.59 -6.54 6.87
CA LEU A 87 -12.24 -7.94 7.19
C LEU A 87 -13.41 -8.84 6.81
N ASN A 88 -13.17 -9.77 5.90
CA ASN A 88 -14.15 -10.72 5.40
C ASN A 88 -13.86 -12.11 5.94
N ASN A 89 -14.89 -12.79 6.45
CA ASN A 89 -14.76 -14.17 6.90
C ASN A 89 -14.69 -15.11 5.70
N THR A 90 -13.71 -16.02 5.70
CA THR A 90 -13.50 -17.03 4.64
C THR A 90 -13.64 -18.46 5.14
N ASP A 91 -13.68 -18.66 6.46
CA ASP A 91 -13.71 -19.97 7.12
C ASP A 91 -12.53 -20.91 6.75
N ASN A 92 -11.49 -20.37 6.11
CA ASN A 92 -10.26 -21.12 5.80
C ASN A 92 -9.22 -20.92 6.91
N ALA A 93 -8.74 -22.01 7.48
CA ALA A 93 -7.81 -21.99 8.61
C ALA A 93 -6.47 -21.30 8.30
N PHE A 94 -6.06 -21.24 7.05
CA PHE A 94 -4.82 -20.61 6.62
C PHE A 94 -4.97 -19.15 6.15
N ASP A 95 -6.20 -18.66 6.09
CA ASP A 95 -6.46 -17.27 5.82
C ASP A 95 -6.33 -16.47 7.13
N LEU A 96 -5.42 -15.52 7.12
CA LEU A 96 -5.10 -14.67 8.25
C LEU A 96 -5.27 -13.21 7.89
N ALA A 97 -5.85 -12.44 8.77
CA ALA A 97 -5.93 -11.00 8.63
C ALA A 97 -5.33 -10.31 9.86
N LEU A 98 -4.85 -9.10 9.69
CA LEU A 98 -4.45 -8.23 10.79
C LEU A 98 -5.58 -7.24 11.09
N ASP A 99 -6.05 -7.25 12.32
CA ASP A 99 -7.02 -6.29 12.84
C ASP A 99 -6.28 -5.18 13.58
N GLY A 100 -5.89 -4.16 12.84
CA GLY A 100 -5.03 -3.08 13.28
C GLY A 100 -3.77 -2.91 12.43
N ASP A 101 -2.80 -2.17 12.94
CA ASP A 101 -1.56 -1.84 12.23
C ASP A 101 -0.58 -3.02 12.19
N GLY A 102 0.15 -3.13 11.11
CA GLY A 102 1.23 -4.10 10.95
C GLY A 102 1.18 -4.84 9.61
N TYR A 103 2.15 -5.73 9.44
CA TYR A 103 2.35 -6.50 8.22
C TYR A 103 2.84 -7.91 8.56
N PHE A 104 2.48 -8.87 7.73
CA PHE A 104 3.11 -10.18 7.73
C PHE A 104 4.49 -10.09 7.10
N GLN A 105 5.45 -10.82 7.64
CA GLN A 105 6.81 -10.88 7.15
C GLN A 105 7.00 -12.13 6.28
N ILE A 106 7.54 -11.95 5.08
CA ILE A 106 7.70 -12.99 4.07
C ILE A 106 9.16 -13.04 3.64
N GLU A 107 9.73 -14.23 3.51
CA GLU A 107 11.03 -14.43 2.91
C GLU A 107 10.88 -14.67 1.41
N MET A 108 11.40 -13.74 0.62
CA MET A 108 11.40 -13.81 -0.83
C MET A 108 12.69 -14.47 -1.35
N PRO A 109 12.72 -14.88 -2.63
CA PRO A 109 13.93 -15.43 -3.25
C PRO A 109 15.15 -14.53 -3.04
N GLY A 110 16.30 -15.14 -2.72
CA GLY A 110 17.52 -14.40 -2.40
C GLY A 110 17.65 -13.95 -0.95
N GLY A 111 16.72 -14.36 -0.08
CA GLY A 111 16.74 -14.01 1.35
C GLY A 111 16.27 -12.59 1.66
N GLN A 112 15.70 -11.89 0.68
CA GLN A 112 15.09 -10.59 0.91
C GLN A 112 13.80 -10.73 1.70
N ILE A 113 13.62 -9.87 2.69
CA ILE A 113 12.39 -9.83 3.49
C ILE A 113 11.41 -8.87 2.84
N GLY A 114 10.19 -9.37 2.60
CA GLY A 114 9.05 -8.58 2.16
C GLY A 114 7.98 -8.52 3.24
N TYR A 115 7.10 -7.55 3.10
CA TYR A 115 5.99 -7.30 4.01
C TYR A 115 4.69 -7.24 3.22
N THR A 116 3.64 -7.81 3.77
CA THR A 116 2.34 -7.83 3.10
C THR A 116 1.18 -7.77 4.07
N ARG A 117 0.05 -7.25 3.61
CA ARG A 117 -1.24 -7.33 4.29
C ARG A 117 -2.07 -8.52 3.77
N ALA A 118 -1.68 -9.12 2.67
CA ALA A 118 -2.35 -10.27 2.10
C ALA A 118 -2.06 -11.53 2.93
N GLY A 119 -3.06 -12.04 3.59
CA GLY A 119 -2.97 -13.20 4.47
C GLY A 119 -3.56 -14.49 3.89
N ASN A 120 -3.74 -14.56 2.58
CA ASN A 120 -4.24 -15.74 1.87
C ASN A 120 -3.14 -16.80 1.70
N PHE A 121 -2.68 -17.35 2.82
CA PHE A 121 -1.61 -18.33 2.86
C PHE A 121 -2.09 -19.73 2.47
N THR A 122 -1.14 -20.59 2.17
CA THR A 122 -1.34 -22.01 1.88
C THR A 122 -0.18 -22.82 2.44
N LEU A 123 -0.25 -24.13 2.36
CA LEU A 123 0.86 -25.01 2.73
C LEU A 123 1.66 -25.42 1.50
N SER A 124 3.00 -25.43 1.62
CA SER A 124 3.88 -26.03 0.64
C SER A 124 3.83 -27.57 0.70
N ALA A 125 4.51 -28.23 -0.24
CA ALA A 125 4.64 -29.68 -0.23
C ALA A 125 5.30 -30.23 1.05
N GLU A 126 6.14 -29.42 1.69
CA GLU A 126 6.84 -29.72 2.96
C GLU A 126 6.03 -29.32 4.19
N GLY A 127 4.81 -28.79 4.01
CA GLY A 127 3.95 -28.35 5.09
C GLY A 127 4.26 -26.97 5.65
N GLN A 128 5.13 -26.17 4.99
CA GLN A 128 5.40 -24.82 5.40
C GLN A 128 4.26 -23.88 5.03
N LEU A 129 3.99 -22.90 5.89
CA LEU A 129 3.06 -21.81 5.61
C LEU A 129 3.71 -20.83 4.62
N VAL A 130 3.13 -20.73 3.43
CA VAL A 130 3.67 -19.94 2.31
C VAL A 130 2.60 -19.05 1.69
N THR A 131 3.03 -18.04 0.95
CA THR A 131 2.14 -17.21 0.11
C THR A 131 1.70 -17.97 -1.13
N GLN A 132 0.81 -17.39 -1.93
CA GLN A 132 0.39 -17.97 -3.21
C GLN A 132 1.56 -18.12 -4.21
N GLN A 133 2.61 -17.31 -4.07
CA GLN A 133 3.84 -17.39 -4.87
C GLN A 133 4.81 -18.46 -4.34
N GLY A 134 4.53 -19.08 -3.20
CA GLY A 134 5.37 -20.08 -2.57
C GLY A 134 6.43 -19.51 -1.61
N TYR A 135 6.36 -18.27 -1.22
CA TYR A 135 7.31 -17.63 -0.30
C TYR A 135 6.93 -17.88 1.15
N ALA A 136 7.89 -18.29 1.97
CA ALA A 136 7.65 -18.66 3.36
C ALA A 136 7.32 -17.46 4.24
N VAL A 137 6.29 -17.63 5.10
CA VAL A 137 6.01 -16.69 6.19
C VAL A 137 7.12 -16.77 7.24
N GLN A 138 7.55 -15.62 7.74
CA GLN A 138 8.57 -15.54 8.79
C GLN A 138 7.95 -15.16 10.14
N PRO A 139 8.37 -15.75 11.24
CA PRO A 139 9.23 -16.96 11.37
C PRO A 139 8.61 -18.18 10.71
N ALA A 140 9.45 -19.09 10.18
CA ALA A 140 8.98 -20.28 9.47
C ALA A 140 8.11 -21.17 10.37
N ILE A 141 6.94 -21.56 9.85
CA ILE A 141 6.01 -22.45 10.53
C ILE A 141 5.77 -23.65 9.63
N THR A 142 6.00 -24.83 10.18
CA THR A 142 5.77 -26.09 9.50
C THR A 142 4.63 -26.83 10.19
N VAL A 143 3.61 -27.19 9.41
CA VAL A 143 2.47 -27.97 9.88
C VAL A 143 2.80 -29.45 9.69
N PRO A 144 2.80 -30.30 10.75
CA PRO A 144 3.06 -31.71 10.64
C PRO A 144 2.00 -32.43 9.80
N GLU A 145 2.43 -33.47 9.09
CA GLU A 145 1.50 -34.38 8.42
C GLU A 145 0.54 -35.03 9.45
N GLY A 146 -0.71 -35.23 9.03
CA GLY A 146 -1.72 -35.79 9.89
C GLY A 146 -2.35 -34.82 10.90
N SER A 147 -2.10 -33.54 10.79
CA SER A 147 -2.80 -32.52 11.57
C SER A 147 -4.27 -32.46 11.17
N THR A 148 -5.17 -32.51 12.16
CA THR A 148 -6.62 -32.49 11.95
C THR A 148 -7.24 -31.13 12.08
N ALA A 149 -6.61 -30.24 12.86
CA ALA A 149 -7.04 -28.85 13.06
C ALA A 149 -5.84 -27.93 13.27
N ILE A 150 -5.94 -26.74 12.73
CA ILE A 150 -4.96 -25.66 12.91
C ILE A 150 -5.66 -24.50 13.59
N ALA A 151 -5.05 -23.96 14.65
CA ALA A 151 -5.53 -22.79 15.35
C ALA A 151 -4.44 -21.71 15.38
N VAL A 152 -4.83 -20.47 15.11
CA VAL A 152 -3.96 -19.31 15.24
C VAL A 152 -4.59 -18.36 16.24
N SER A 153 -3.87 -18.07 17.32
CA SER A 153 -4.33 -17.15 18.35
C SER A 153 -4.16 -15.68 17.91
N PRO A 154 -4.85 -14.72 18.55
CA PRO A 154 -4.72 -13.30 18.21
C PRO A 154 -3.31 -12.73 18.37
N ASP A 155 -2.47 -13.32 19.22
CA ASP A 155 -1.06 -12.99 19.43
C ASP A 155 -0.10 -13.70 18.46
N GLY A 156 -0.64 -14.54 17.55
CA GLY A 156 0.10 -15.18 16.48
C GLY A 156 0.63 -16.59 16.77
N ILE A 157 0.31 -17.18 17.90
CA ILE A 157 0.70 -18.56 18.21
C ILE A 157 -0.09 -19.51 17.31
N VAL A 158 0.65 -20.30 16.53
CA VAL A 158 0.10 -21.33 15.65
C VAL A 158 0.22 -22.67 16.35
N SER A 159 -0.89 -23.37 16.48
CA SER A 159 -0.97 -24.72 17.06
C SER A 159 -1.72 -25.65 16.14
N ALA A 160 -1.32 -26.93 16.17
CA ALA A 160 -1.95 -27.99 15.41
C ALA A 160 -2.37 -29.13 16.33
N THR A 161 -3.55 -29.69 16.09
CA THR A 161 -4.00 -30.92 16.71
C THR A 161 -3.65 -32.09 15.81
N LEU A 162 -2.87 -33.06 16.34
CA LEU A 162 -2.50 -34.27 15.62
C LEU A 162 -3.57 -35.36 15.85
N ALA A 163 -3.74 -36.23 14.86
CA ALA A 163 -4.64 -37.35 14.99
C ALA A 163 -4.20 -38.27 16.16
N GLY A 164 -5.09 -38.50 17.13
CA GLY A 164 -4.82 -39.34 18.31
C GLY A 164 -4.22 -38.60 19.51
N GLU A 165 -3.92 -37.30 19.40
CA GLU A 165 -3.48 -36.45 20.51
C GLU A 165 -4.65 -35.61 21.04
N ALA A 166 -4.75 -35.45 22.35
CA ALA A 166 -5.82 -34.70 22.98
C ALA A 166 -5.50 -33.19 23.09
N GLU A 167 -4.23 -32.85 23.13
CA GLU A 167 -3.76 -31.47 23.27
C GLU A 167 -3.10 -30.93 21.98
N PRO A 168 -3.38 -29.69 21.59
CA PRO A 168 -2.71 -29.04 20.46
C PRO A 168 -1.22 -28.85 20.73
N ALA A 169 -0.38 -29.12 19.71
CA ALA A 169 1.04 -28.82 19.76
C ALA A 169 1.29 -27.44 19.20
N GLU A 170 2.06 -26.62 19.91
CA GLU A 170 2.51 -25.31 19.43
C GLU A 170 3.57 -25.48 18.33
N LEU A 171 3.34 -24.89 17.17
CA LEU A 171 4.24 -24.98 16.02
C LEU A 171 5.18 -23.79 15.90
N GLY A 172 4.80 -22.65 16.43
CA GLY A 172 5.54 -21.40 16.38
C GLY A 172 4.65 -20.18 16.57
N GLN A 173 5.22 -19.01 16.40
CA GLN A 173 4.51 -17.76 16.55
C GLN A 173 4.78 -16.86 15.34
N ILE A 174 3.72 -16.39 14.70
CA ILE A 174 3.78 -15.39 13.63
C ILE A 174 4.03 -14.03 14.28
N GLN A 175 5.07 -13.35 13.83
CA GLN A 175 5.36 -11.98 14.27
C GLN A 175 4.74 -10.97 13.32
N VAL A 176 4.34 -9.85 13.87
CA VAL A 176 3.80 -8.70 13.14
C VAL A 176 4.87 -7.63 13.06
N ALA A 177 5.16 -7.19 11.83
CA ALA A 177 6.07 -6.07 11.58
C ALA A 177 5.31 -4.75 11.62
N ARG A 178 5.88 -3.76 12.29
CA ARG A 178 5.38 -2.39 12.32
C ARG A 178 6.46 -1.46 11.81
N PHE A 179 6.06 -0.35 11.18
CA PHE A 179 6.96 0.68 10.68
C PHE A 179 6.58 2.04 11.25
N THR A 180 7.58 2.86 11.52
CA THR A 180 7.38 4.25 11.96
C THR A 180 6.68 5.07 10.87
N ASN A 181 7.04 4.83 9.59
CA ASN A 181 6.43 5.49 8.43
C ASN A 181 6.03 4.47 7.37
N PRO A 182 4.83 3.87 7.45
CA PRO A 182 4.38 2.88 6.47
C PRO A 182 4.31 3.40 5.03
N SER A 183 4.05 4.69 4.85
CA SER A 183 4.01 5.32 3.51
C SER A 183 5.38 5.38 2.83
N GLY A 184 6.46 5.19 3.57
CA GLY A 184 7.83 5.11 3.06
C GLY A 184 8.21 3.72 2.52
N LEU A 185 7.37 2.70 2.72
CA LEU A 185 7.59 1.37 2.17
C LEU A 185 7.54 1.40 0.65
N GLN A 186 8.39 0.61 0.01
CA GLN A 186 8.44 0.47 -1.44
C GLN A 186 7.66 -0.76 -1.90
N ALA A 187 6.68 -0.56 -2.77
CA ALA A 187 5.99 -1.65 -3.45
C ALA A 187 6.89 -2.27 -4.54
N ILE A 188 7.00 -3.59 -4.55
CA ILE A 188 7.84 -4.34 -5.50
C ILE A 188 7.06 -5.28 -6.42
N GLY A 189 5.72 -5.23 -6.36
CA GLY A 189 4.82 -6.13 -7.09
C GLY A 189 4.28 -7.25 -6.21
N ASP A 190 3.32 -8.00 -6.73
CA ASP A 190 2.63 -9.11 -6.04
C ASP A 190 2.07 -8.74 -4.65
N ASN A 191 1.77 -7.46 -4.45
CA ASN A 191 1.30 -6.92 -3.18
C ASN A 191 2.32 -7.02 -2.03
N PHE A 192 3.62 -7.10 -2.35
CA PHE A 192 4.72 -7.08 -1.39
C PHE A 192 5.34 -5.69 -1.28
N LEU A 193 5.77 -5.37 -0.07
CA LEU A 193 6.46 -4.15 0.30
C LEU A 193 7.85 -4.48 0.84
N VAL A 194 8.80 -3.59 0.64
CA VAL A 194 10.12 -3.68 1.26
C VAL A 194 10.43 -2.41 2.05
N GLU A 195 11.23 -2.56 3.11
CA GLU A 195 11.65 -1.42 3.89
C GLU A 195 12.60 -0.51 3.10
N THR A 196 12.56 0.76 3.43
CA THR A 196 13.42 1.79 2.88
C THR A 196 13.95 2.68 4.00
N ALA A 197 14.91 3.55 3.68
CA ALA A 197 15.35 4.56 4.63
C ALA A 197 14.21 5.49 5.10
N ALA A 198 13.19 5.71 4.25
CA ALA A 198 12.03 6.54 4.57
C ALA A 198 11.00 5.84 5.47
N SER A 199 10.85 4.51 5.36
CA SER A 199 9.97 3.72 6.24
C SER A 199 10.55 3.50 7.63
N GLY A 200 11.85 3.49 7.75
CA GLY A 200 12.59 2.97 8.90
C GLY A 200 12.66 1.44 8.88
N ALA A 201 13.41 0.88 9.81
CA ALA A 201 13.51 -0.56 9.99
C ALA A 201 12.22 -1.16 10.56
N ALA A 202 11.96 -2.43 10.20
CA ALA A 202 10.82 -3.16 10.74
C ALA A 202 10.96 -3.41 12.25
N GLU A 203 9.96 -3.05 13.01
CA GLU A 203 9.82 -3.38 14.42
C GLU A 203 8.98 -4.65 14.56
N LEU A 204 9.63 -5.79 14.73
CA LEU A 204 8.96 -7.08 14.88
C LEU A 204 8.45 -7.26 16.31
N GLY A 205 7.32 -7.93 16.45
CA GLY A 205 6.76 -8.24 17.76
C GLY A 205 5.47 -9.05 17.68
N ILE A 206 4.89 -9.23 18.84
CA ILE A 206 3.68 -10.03 19.05
C ILE A 206 2.46 -9.22 18.64
N GLY A 207 1.51 -9.86 17.96
CA GLY A 207 0.23 -9.26 17.62
C GLY A 207 -0.52 -8.78 18.88
N GLY A 208 -1.11 -7.59 18.77
CA GLY A 208 -1.82 -6.94 19.88
C GLY A 208 -0.96 -6.15 20.85
N GLU A 209 0.38 -6.21 20.74
CA GLU A 209 1.30 -5.47 21.59
C GLU A 209 1.92 -4.26 20.87
N ASN A 210 2.24 -3.21 21.62
CA ASN A 210 2.90 -1.99 21.12
C ASN A 210 2.27 -1.39 19.86
N GLY A 211 0.94 -1.37 19.79
CA GLY A 211 0.19 -0.83 18.67
C GLY A 211 0.12 -1.74 17.45
N ARG A 212 0.59 -2.98 17.54
CA ARG A 212 0.39 -3.99 16.50
C ARG A 212 -1.03 -4.53 16.53
N GLY A 213 -1.60 -4.80 15.34
CA GLY A 213 -2.91 -5.42 15.21
C GLY A 213 -2.92 -6.87 15.70
N ASN A 214 -4.09 -7.33 16.06
CA ASN A 214 -4.32 -8.75 16.38
C ASN A 214 -4.43 -9.57 15.09
N ILE A 215 -3.98 -10.83 15.14
CA ILE A 215 -4.17 -11.76 14.03
C ILE A 215 -5.56 -12.38 14.15
N ARG A 216 -6.31 -12.39 13.05
CA ARG A 216 -7.63 -13.02 12.92
C ARG A 216 -7.55 -14.19 11.96
N GLN A 217 -7.76 -15.39 12.46
CA GLN A 217 -7.84 -16.61 11.66
C GLN A 217 -9.19 -16.70 10.95
N GLY A 218 -9.19 -17.27 9.74
CA GLY A 218 -10.40 -17.46 8.94
C GLY A 218 -10.94 -16.17 8.33
N MET A 219 -10.12 -15.12 8.24
CA MET A 219 -10.47 -13.84 7.68
C MET A 219 -9.40 -13.35 6.70
N LEU A 220 -9.83 -12.57 5.73
CA LEU A 220 -8.94 -11.84 4.82
C LEU A 220 -9.30 -10.36 4.83
N GLU A 221 -8.28 -9.53 4.69
CA GLU A 221 -8.46 -8.10 4.50
C GLU A 221 -8.75 -7.80 3.03
N ALA A 222 -9.90 -7.20 2.75
CA ALA A 222 -10.23 -6.70 1.42
C ALA A 222 -9.41 -5.46 1.06
N SER A 223 -9.34 -5.15 -0.22
CA SER A 223 -8.80 -3.87 -0.69
C SER A 223 -9.53 -2.70 -0.02
N ASN A 224 -8.80 -1.63 0.30
CA ASN A 224 -9.40 -0.39 0.80
C ASN A 224 -9.86 0.56 -0.32
N VAL A 225 -9.93 0.07 -1.55
CA VAL A 225 -10.43 0.81 -2.72
C VAL A 225 -11.95 0.87 -2.70
N ASN A 226 -12.49 2.07 -2.87
CA ASN A 226 -13.93 2.28 -3.05
C ASN A 226 -14.24 2.43 -4.55
N ILE A 227 -14.92 1.43 -5.12
CA ILE A 227 -15.25 1.39 -6.56
C ILE A 227 -15.99 2.63 -7.04
N VAL A 228 -16.99 3.08 -6.27
CA VAL A 228 -17.84 4.22 -6.66
C VAL A 228 -16.99 5.50 -6.71
N GLN A 229 -16.15 5.70 -5.71
CA GLN A 229 -15.27 6.87 -5.65
C GLN A 229 -14.26 6.85 -6.81
N GLU A 230 -13.62 5.71 -7.08
CA GLU A 230 -12.65 5.59 -8.19
C GLU A 230 -13.32 5.81 -9.56
N LEU A 231 -14.57 5.36 -9.75
CA LEU A 231 -15.31 5.62 -10.99
C LEU A 231 -15.64 7.09 -11.16
N VAL A 232 -16.04 7.77 -10.09
CA VAL A 232 -16.28 9.23 -10.12
C VAL A 232 -14.98 9.98 -10.43
N ASP A 233 -13.89 9.63 -9.73
CA ASP A 233 -12.57 10.24 -9.94
C ASP A 233 -12.07 9.99 -11.38
N MET A 234 -12.38 8.84 -11.97
CA MET A 234 -12.05 8.53 -13.37
C MET A 234 -12.82 9.40 -14.36
N ILE A 235 -14.12 9.57 -14.13
CA ILE A 235 -14.96 10.45 -14.99
C ILE A 235 -14.47 11.91 -14.90
N GLU A 236 -14.13 12.37 -13.71
CA GLU A 236 -13.57 13.71 -13.53
C GLU A 236 -12.23 13.89 -14.26
N ALA A 237 -11.34 12.91 -14.15
CA ALA A 237 -10.05 12.93 -14.84
C ALA A 237 -10.19 12.91 -16.36
N GLN A 238 -11.13 12.08 -16.89
CA GLN A 238 -11.42 12.05 -18.32
C GLN A 238 -11.98 13.37 -18.82
N ARG A 239 -12.93 13.97 -18.12
CA ARG A 239 -13.47 15.29 -18.49
C ARG A 239 -12.42 16.39 -18.46
N ALA A 240 -11.56 16.37 -17.44
CA ALA A 240 -10.44 17.32 -17.36
C ALA A 240 -9.45 17.14 -18.52
N TYR A 241 -9.22 15.90 -18.94
CA TYR A 241 -8.35 15.59 -20.09
C TYR A 241 -8.97 16.07 -21.42
N GLU A 242 -10.30 15.92 -21.60
CA GLU A 242 -11.00 16.35 -22.83
C GLU A 242 -11.06 17.88 -22.99
N ILE A 243 -11.02 18.62 -21.88
CA ILE A 243 -11.11 20.10 -21.87
C ILE A 243 -9.72 20.77 -21.99
N SER A 244 -8.64 20.03 -21.71
CA SER A 244 -7.25 20.53 -21.73
C SER A 244 -6.64 20.47 -23.11
#